data_e131f9a1c870054bb9653497864209ea
#
_entry.id   e131f9a1c870054bb9653497864209ea
#
_cell.length_a   1.000
_cell.length_b   1.000
_cell.length_c   1.000
_cell.angle_alpha   90.00
_cell.angle_beta   90.00
_cell.angle_gamma   90.00
#
_symmetry.space_group_name_H-M   'P 1'
#
loop_
_entity.id
_entity.type
_entity.pdbx_description
1 polymer ?
#
loop_
_entity_poly.entity_id
_entity_poly.type
_entity_poly.pdbx_seq_one_letter_code
_entity_poly.pdbx_strand_id
1 'polypeptide(L)'
;RRLSKNVCPRMTSSVAKLGISALVLVLAAGAGAYLAGWLLLVWFGHPSALQWHTSWQYLSAASLPAYTPYAAMIRLWVVTGAGVPLLAACAALIPLWRHRQQALHGDARLARRRDLAKAGLLRRVPGEGILIGRYKGRYLWLNGTQHVLMVAPTRSGKSSSVAVPVLLTYEGSAVVLDVKGELHNLTSGYRARCGQTIVVWAPYDEQARGQRFNPFTAMAGMPQGQRVAELQTIAAILYPERPGGDPFWVNQARTAFAALASLMFENWDALRQRNPTLNPNESVAFPSLERLYLLTTGAGQGVRRYLQEVLEGTVAGPATRAALGSLVGLPDDTLASVIASVQVPLQQFLNPTLAAAT
;
A
#
# COMPACT_ATOMS: atom_id res chain seq x y z
N ARG A 1 2.34 -25.61 4.48
CA ARG A 1 1.63 -26.89 4.65
C ARG A 1 0.61 -26.75 5.76
N ARG A 2 -0.63 -26.38 5.46
CA ARG A 2 -1.87 -26.80 6.11
C ARG A 2 -2.92 -26.87 5.03
N LEU A 3 -2.89 -28.01 4.34
CA LEU A 3 -3.96 -28.43 3.44
C LEU A 3 -5.04 -29.13 4.23
N SER A 4 -6.25 -28.71 3.93
CA SER A 4 -7.50 -29.48 3.93
C SER A 4 -8.03 -30.01 5.25
N LYS A 5 -9.14 -29.48 5.64
CA LYS A 5 -10.30 -30.22 6.14
C LYS A 5 -11.56 -29.40 5.84
N ASN A 6 -12.00 -29.38 4.61
CA ASN A 6 -13.37 -29.00 4.25
C ASN A 6 -13.85 -29.89 3.12
N VAL A 7 -14.06 -31.16 3.46
CA VAL A 7 -14.84 -32.08 2.63
C VAL A 7 -16.27 -32.07 3.15
N CYS A 8 -17.13 -31.46 2.38
CA CYS A 8 -18.56 -31.67 2.18
C CYS A 8 -19.49 -31.87 3.38
N PRO A 9 -20.23 -30.81 3.79
CA PRO A 9 -21.51 -31.00 4.49
C PRO A 9 -22.70 -30.51 3.63
N ARG A 10 -22.74 -30.83 2.32
CA ARG A 10 -23.81 -30.26 1.45
C ARG A 10 -25.11 -31.07 1.39
N MET A 11 -25.09 -32.36 1.60
CA MET A 11 -26.32 -33.18 1.55
C MET A 11 -27.13 -33.15 2.86
N THR A 12 -26.49 -33.13 4.00
CA THR A 12 -27.15 -33.08 5.31
C THR A 12 -27.88 -31.75 5.58
N SER A 13 -27.44 -30.65 4.96
CA SER A 13 -28.06 -29.33 5.16
C SER A 13 -29.38 -29.14 4.43
N SER A 14 -29.60 -29.81 3.28
CA SER A 14 -30.83 -29.69 2.50
C SER A 14 -31.98 -30.49 3.12
N VAL A 15 -31.70 -31.69 3.62
CA VAL A 15 -32.68 -32.53 4.32
C VAL A 15 -33.09 -31.86 5.64
N ALA A 16 -32.14 -31.32 6.38
CA ALA A 16 -32.43 -30.57 7.61
C ALA A 16 -33.27 -29.30 7.34
N LYS A 17 -32.99 -28.56 6.28
CA LYS A 17 -33.80 -27.40 5.87
C LYS A 17 -35.24 -27.77 5.51
N LEU A 18 -35.42 -28.87 4.76
CA LEU A 18 -36.73 -29.38 4.44
C LEU A 18 -37.50 -29.80 5.69
N GLY A 19 -36.83 -30.51 6.62
CA GLY A 19 -37.45 -30.94 7.88
C GLY A 19 -37.87 -29.73 8.75
N ILE A 20 -37.01 -28.73 8.89
CA ILE A 20 -37.31 -27.49 9.62
C ILE A 20 -38.48 -26.75 8.94
N SER A 21 -38.46 -26.62 7.61
CA SER A 21 -39.53 -25.94 6.88
C SER A 21 -40.87 -26.66 7.04
N ALA A 22 -40.89 -27.99 6.95
CA ALA A 22 -42.09 -28.79 7.16
C ALA A 22 -42.64 -28.62 8.58
N LEU A 23 -41.78 -28.70 9.60
CA LEU A 23 -42.15 -28.50 11.00
C LEU A 23 -42.76 -27.12 11.22
N VAL A 24 -42.12 -26.05 10.72
CA VAL A 24 -42.62 -24.68 10.86
C VAL A 24 -43.98 -24.50 10.19
N LEU A 25 -44.18 -25.08 9.00
CA LEU A 25 -45.46 -24.98 8.30
C LEU A 25 -46.57 -25.76 9.02
N VAL A 26 -46.29 -26.94 9.59
CA VAL A 26 -47.24 -27.70 10.38
C VAL A 26 -47.66 -26.93 11.66
N LEU A 27 -46.67 -26.38 12.36
CA LEU A 27 -46.96 -25.56 13.53
C LEU A 27 -47.76 -24.27 13.20
N ALA A 28 -47.43 -23.62 12.07
CA ALA A 28 -48.17 -22.47 11.58
C ALA A 28 -49.65 -22.83 11.20
N ALA A 29 -49.86 -23.99 10.56
CA ALA A 29 -51.20 -24.47 10.22
C ALA A 29 -52.02 -24.77 11.47
N GLY A 30 -51.44 -25.40 12.50
CA GLY A 30 -52.11 -25.67 13.79
C GLY A 30 -52.44 -24.37 14.53
N ALA A 31 -51.50 -23.46 14.61
CA ALA A 31 -51.72 -22.12 15.21
C ALA A 31 -52.78 -21.32 14.44
N GLY A 32 -52.79 -21.44 13.11
CA GLY A 32 -53.78 -20.80 12.25
C GLY A 32 -55.20 -21.33 12.45
N ALA A 33 -55.33 -22.65 12.55
CA ALA A 33 -56.62 -23.29 12.86
C ALA A 33 -57.14 -22.87 14.23
N TYR A 34 -56.27 -22.76 15.23
CA TYR A 34 -56.61 -22.32 16.57
C TYR A 34 -57.00 -20.84 16.58
N LEU A 35 -56.25 -19.97 15.92
CA LEU A 35 -56.57 -18.54 15.80
C LEU A 35 -57.88 -18.28 15.07
N ALA A 36 -58.13 -19.03 13.96
CA ALA A 36 -59.39 -18.97 13.24
C ALA A 36 -60.59 -19.36 14.13
N GLY A 37 -60.48 -20.45 14.90
CA GLY A 37 -61.51 -20.87 15.88
C GLY A 37 -61.75 -19.81 16.94
N TRP A 38 -60.69 -19.21 17.48
CA TRP A 38 -60.80 -18.13 18.47
C TRP A 38 -61.50 -16.89 17.90
N LEU A 39 -61.13 -16.42 16.71
CA LEU A 39 -61.76 -15.28 16.05
C LEU A 39 -63.27 -15.51 15.80
N LEU A 40 -63.65 -16.71 15.39
CA LEU A 40 -65.04 -17.08 15.22
C LEU A 40 -65.82 -17.04 16.54
N LEU A 41 -65.27 -17.61 17.61
CA LEU A 41 -65.93 -17.66 18.94
C LEU A 41 -66.01 -16.28 19.57
N VAL A 42 -65.00 -15.43 19.39
CA VAL A 42 -65.04 -14.03 19.82
C VAL A 42 -66.15 -13.28 19.10
N TRP A 43 -66.30 -13.50 17.78
CA TRP A 43 -67.35 -12.86 17.00
C TRP A 43 -68.75 -13.32 17.40
N PHE A 44 -68.91 -14.63 17.75
CA PHE A 44 -70.17 -15.18 18.24
C PHE A 44 -70.40 -14.95 19.72
N GLY A 45 -69.48 -14.35 20.48
CA GLY A 45 -69.64 -14.00 21.90
C GLY A 45 -69.33 -15.14 22.88
N HIS A 46 -68.74 -16.24 22.48
CA HIS A 46 -68.46 -17.43 23.28
C HIS A 46 -66.99 -17.85 23.33
N PRO A 47 -66.06 -16.99 23.71
CA PRO A 47 -64.59 -17.27 23.60
C PRO A 47 -64.13 -18.43 24.51
N SER A 48 -64.89 -18.80 25.53
CA SER A 48 -64.52 -19.85 26.50
C SER A 48 -64.72 -21.28 25.94
N ALA A 49 -65.39 -21.44 24.81
CA ALA A 49 -65.71 -22.75 24.20
C ALA A 49 -64.67 -23.21 23.17
N LEU A 50 -63.45 -22.61 23.15
CA LEU A 50 -62.41 -22.87 22.12
C LEU A 50 -61.85 -24.31 22.22
N GLN A 51 -61.91 -25.03 21.12
CA GLN A 51 -61.32 -26.37 20.92
C GLN A 51 -60.46 -26.38 19.66
N TRP A 52 -59.55 -27.33 19.54
CA TRP A 52 -58.62 -27.39 18.42
C TRP A 52 -59.32 -27.57 17.04
N HIS A 53 -60.52 -28.15 17.03
CA HIS A 53 -61.33 -28.42 15.82
C HIS A 53 -62.47 -27.40 15.60
N THR A 54 -62.56 -26.35 16.41
CA THR A 54 -63.63 -25.33 16.34
C THR A 54 -63.73 -24.69 14.96
N SER A 55 -62.62 -24.31 14.35
CA SER A 55 -62.61 -23.71 13.00
C SER A 55 -63.16 -24.63 11.93
N TRP A 56 -62.89 -25.93 12.04
CA TRP A 56 -63.42 -26.97 11.14
C TRP A 56 -64.94 -27.18 11.32
N GLN A 57 -65.39 -27.23 12.54
CA GLN A 57 -66.84 -27.37 12.86
C GLN A 57 -67.65 -26.22 12.30
N TYR A 58 -67.20 -24.96 12.48
CA TYR A 58 -67.92 -23.82 11.89
C TYR A 58 -67.81 -23.78 10.37
N LEU A 59 -66.70 -24.19 9.80
CA LEU A 59 -66.54 -24.24 8.35
C LEU A 59 -67.50 -25.30 7.72
N SER A 60 -67.65 -26.47 8.33
CA SER A 60 -68.56 -27.51 7.88
C SER A 60 -70.04 -27.11 8.10
N ALA A 61 -70.30 -26.41 9.21
CA ALA A 61 -71.66 -25.90 9.50
C ALA A 61 -72.08 -24.74 8.58
N ALA A 62 -71.13 -24.03 7.95
CA ALA A 62 -71.42 -22.89 7.08
C ALA A 62 -72.27 -23.25 5.83
N SER A 63 -72.37 -24.53 5.49
CA SER A 63 -73.24 -25.05 4.44
C SER A 63 -74.66 -25.37 4.89
N LEU A 64 -74.92 -25.40 6.16
CA LEU A 64 -76.24 -25.71 6.72
C LEU A 64 -77.21 -24.48 6.61
N PRO A 65 -78.51 -24.71 6.37
CA PRO A 65 -79.46 -23.59 6.19
C PRO A 65 -79.48 -22.57 7.31
N ALA A 66 -79.25 -22.98 8.56
CA ALA A 66 -79.24 -22.14 9.76
C ALA A 66 -78.07 -21.14 9.79
N TYR A 67 -76.96 -21.45 9.13
CA TYR A 67 -75.71 -20.62 9.12
C TYR A 67 -75.52 -19.90 7.81
N THR A 68 -76.35 -20.05 6.81
CA THR A 68 -76.29 -19.42 5.50
C THR A 68 -76.08 -17.90 5.57
N PRO A 69 -76.78 -17.13 6.47
CA PRO A 69 -76.56 -15.67 6.58
C PRO A 69 -75.14 -15.29 7.04
N TYR A 70 -74.47 -16.19 7.76
CA TYR A 70 -73.12 -15.93 8.34
C TYR A 70 -72.00 -16.62 7.58
N ALA A 71 -72.33 -17.41 6.53
CA ALA A 71 -71.37 -18.22 5.81
C ALA A 71 -70.18 -17.42 5.23
N ALA A 72 -70.42 -16.19 4.73
CA ALA A 72 -69.38 -15.31 4.24
C ALA A 72 -68.38 -14.86 5.32
N MET A 73 -68.94 -14.54 6.50
CA MET A 73 -68.10 -14.10 7.65
C MET A 73 -67.32 -15.30 8.25
N ILE A 74 -67.92 -16.45 8.37
CA ILE A 74 -67.21 -17.66 8.82
C ILE A 74 -66.04 -17.97 7.90
N ARG A 75 -66.22 -17.93 6.58
CA ARG A 75 -65.13 -18.11 5.60
C ARG A 75 -64.05 -17.04 5.75
N LEU A 76 -64.43 -15.79 5.92
CA LEU A 76 -63.48 -14.67 6.10
C LEU A 76 -62.59 -14.91 7.33
N TRP A 77 -63.19 -15.22 8.48
CA TRP A 77 -62.43 -15.45 9.71
C TRP A 77 -61.57 -16.68 9.69
N VAL A 78 -62.03 -17.75 9.01
CA VAL A 78 -61.18 -18.95 8.79
C VAL A 78 -60.01 -18.65 7.87
N VAL A 79 -60.23 -17.95 6.76
CA VAL A 79 -59.18 -17.59 5.84
C VAL A 79 -58.18 -16.65 6.46
N THR A 80 -58.61 -15.64 7.19
CA THR A 80 -57.70 -14.67 7.86
C THR A 80 -56.94 -15.32 9.01
N GLY A 81 -57.63 -16.09 9.87
CA GLY A 81 -57.02 -16.77 10.99
C GLY A 81 -55.99 -17.82 10.58
N ALA A 82 -56.27 -18.59 9.56
CA ALA A 82 -55.36 -19.59 9.02
C ALA A 82 -54.25 -18.94 8.15
N GLY A 83 -54.56 -17.93 7.35
CA GLY A 83 -53.68 -17.31 6.38
C GLY A 83 -52.56 -16.49 7.00
N VAL A 84 -52.85 -15.73 8.05
CA VAL A 84 -51.83 -14.83 8.67
C VAL A 84 -50.64 -15.60 9.25
N PRO A 85 -50.82 -16.65 10.09
CA PRO A 85 -49.68 -17.43 10.58
C PRO A 85 -48.92 -18.17 9.46
N LEU A 86 -49.64 -18.65 8.43
CA LEU A 86 -48.99 -19.31 7.31
C LEU A 86 -48.12 -18.36 6.47
N LEU A 87 -48.62 -17.16 6.20
CA LEU A 87 -47.84 -16.14 5.51
C LEU A 87 -46.62 -15.67 6.34
N ALA A 88 -46.77 -15.53 7.65
CA ALA A 88 -45.68 -15.21 8.55
C ALA A 88 -44.60 -16.29 8.55
N ALA A 89 -45.01 -17.57 8.58
CA ALA A 89 -44.12 -18.73 8.50
C ALA A 89 -43.39 -18.77 7.15
N CYS A 90 -44.07 -18.57 6.04
CA CYS A 90 -43.45 -18.50 4.72
C CYS A 90 -42.44 -17.35 4.64
N ALA A 91 -42.77 -16.15 5.15
CA ALA A 91 -41.85 -15.04 5.18
C ALA A 91 -40.59 -15.30 6.06
N ALA A 92 -40.76 -15.98 7.20
CA ALA A 92 -39.68 -16.39 8.07
C ALA A 92 -38.76 -17.45 7.43
N LEU A 93 -39.27 -18.28 6.51
CA LEU A 93 -38.49 -19.28 5.79
C LEU A 93 -37.69 -18.71 4.61
N ILE A 94 -37.99 -17.50 4.10
CA ILE A 94 -37.26 -16.89 2.97
C ILE A 94 -35.75 -16.83 3.21
N PRO A 95 -35.25 -16.39 4.38
CA PRO A 95 -33.78 -16.32 4.62
C PRO A 95 -33.12 -17.70 4.61
N LEU A 96 -33.85 -18.76 5.03
CA LEU A 96 -33.32 -20.11 5.09
C LEU A 96 -33.08 -20.70 3.68
N TRP A 97 -33.87 -20.28 2.71
CA TRP A 97 -33.80 -20.74 1.30
C TRP A 97 -33.04 -19.76 0.40
N ARG A 98 -32.70 -18.58 0.86
CA ARG A 98 -31.80 -17.69 0.14
C ARG A 98 -30.42 -18.32 0.08
N HIS A 99 -30.06 -18.87 -1.08
CA HIS A 99 -28.71 -19.31 -1.37
C HIS A 99 -27.77 -18.09 -1.29
N ARG A 100 -26.93 -18.01 -0.27
CA ARG A 100 -25.70 -17.25 -0.37
C ARG A 100 -24.82 -17.96 -1.39
N GLN A 101 -24.76 -17.43 -2.60
CA GLN A 101 -23.74 -17.86 -3.55
C GLN A 101 -22.38 -17.61 -2.89
N GLN A 102 -21.74 -18.69 -2.44
CA GLN A 102 -20.32 -18.60 -2.08
C GLN A 102 -19.56 -18.39 -3.39
N ALA A 103 -19.06 -17.18 -3.61
CA ALA A 103 -18.18 -16.91 -4.73
C ALA A 103 -16.91 -17.74 -4.54
N LEU A 104 -16.68 -18.72 -5.43
CA LEU A 104 -15.47 -19.57 -5.42
C LEU A 104 -14.19 -18.76 -5.53
N HIS A 105 -14.25 -17.52 -6.02
CA HIS A 105 -13.13 -16.61 -6.28
C HIS A 105 -13.24 -15.29 -5.51
N GLY A 106 -14.00 -15.24 -4.42
CA GLY A 106 -14.26 -14.04 -3.63
C GLY A 106 -15.51 -13.27 -4.06
N ASP A 107 -16.03 -12.42 -3.17
CA ASP A 107 -17.24 -11.60 -3.39
C ASP A 107 -16.92 -10.27 -4.13
N ALA A 108 -15.95 -10.30 -5.05
CA ALA A 108 -15.56 -9.12 -5.80
C ALA A 108 -16.72 -8.61 -6.68
N ARG A 109 -17.11 -7.38 -6.47
CA ARG A 109 -18.13 -6.68 -7.27
C ARG A 109 -17.72 -5.23 -7.49
N LEU A 110 -18.30 -4.60 -8.50
CA LEU A 110 -18.11 -3.17 -8.70
C LEU A 110 -18.63 -2.39 -7.47
N ALA A 111 -17.78 -1.49 -6.96
CA ALA A 111 -18.08 -0.69 -5.79
C ALA A 111 -19.29 0.24 -6.05
N ARG A 112 -20.21 0.30 -5.10
CA ARG A 112 -21.30 1.28 -5.06
C ARG A 112 -20.88 2.50 -4.27
N ARG A 113 -21.61 3.61 -4.39
CA ARG A 113 -21.34 4.84 -3.64
C ARG A 113 -21.18 4.62 -2.13
N ARG A 114 -21.97 3.71 -1.54
CA ARG A 114 -21.88 3.37 -0.11
C ARG A 114 -20.55 2.72 0.24
N ASP A 115 -20.02 1.87 -0.63
CA ASP A 115 -18.74 1.21 -0.41
C ASP A 115 -17.58 2.21 -0.48
N LEU A 116 -17.63 3.14 -1.45
CA LEU A 116 -16.66 4.22 -1.60
C LEU A 116 -16.70 5.20 -0.40
N ALA A 117 -17.89 5.51 0.09
CA ALA A 117 -18.06 6.36 1.28
C ALA A 117 -17.52 5.67 2.54
N LYS A 118 -17.82 4.36 2.72
CA LYS A 118 -17.32 3.56 3.85
C LYS A 118 -15.79 3.42 3.82
N ALA A 119 -15.20 3.34 2.62
CA ALA A 119 -13.76 3.32 2.42
C ALA A 119 -13.10 4.71 2.53
N GLY A 120 -13.86 5.78 2.78
CA GLY A 120 -13.31 7.14 2.91
C GLY A 120 -12.87 7.80 1.59
N LEU A 121 -13.11 7.16 0.44
CA LEU A 121 -12.59 7.60 -0.86
C LEU A 121 -13.32 8.82 -1.44
N LEU A 122 -14.47 9.23 -0.89
CA LEU A 122 -15.25 10.37 -1.37
C LEU A 122 -14.89 11.70 -0.68
N ARG A 123 -13.99 11.66 0.29
CA ARG A 123 -13.53 12.82 1.06
C ARG A 123 -12.04 13.03 0.83
N ARG A 124 -11.64 14.24 0.48
CA ARG A 124 -10.24 14.65 0.43
C ARG A 124 -9.78 15.06 1.84
N VAL A 125 -8.62 14.57 2.25
CA VAL A 125 -7.88 15.13 3.39
C VAL A 125 -6.82 16.08 2.82
N PRO A 126 -6.83 17.37 3.18
CA PRO A 126 -5.84 18.32 2.70
C PRO A 126 -4.41 17.85 3.03
N GLY A 127 -3.50 17.98 2.09
CA GLY A 127 -2.09 17.59 2.26
C GLY A 127 -1.79 16.11 2.09
N GLU A 128 -2.78 15.19 2.21
CA GLU A 128 -2.53 13.73 2.19
C GLU A 128 -3.17 13.01 1.01
N GLY A 129 -4.23 13.56 0.44
CA GLY A 129 -5.05 12.83 -0.54
C GLY A 129 -4.41 12.71 -1.90
N ILE A 130 -4.25 11.47 -2.39
CA ILE A 130 -3.87 11.17 -3.78
C ILE A 130 -5.15 10.99 -4.61
N LEU A 131 -5.26 11.69 -5.73
CA LEU A 131 -6.37 11.53 -6.67
C LEU A 131 -6.22 10.23 -7.45
N ILE A 132 -7.11 9.25 -7.21
CA ILE A 132 -7.05 7.94 -7.85
C ILE A 132 -8.08 7.72 -8.96
N GLY A 133 -9.05 8.62 -9.12
CA GLY A 133 -10.04 8.50 -10.18
C GLY A 133 -11.29 9.33 -9.97
N ARG A 134 -12.36 8.98 -10.71
CA ARG A 134 -13.66 9.66 -10.68
C ARG A 134 -14.83 8.68 -10.70
N TYR A 135 -15.82 8.87 -9.86
CA TYR A 135 -17.06 8.09 -9.82
C TYR A 135 -18.27 9.01 -9.88
N LYS A 136 -19.11 8.87 -10.91
CA LYS A 136 -20.33 9.67 -11.10
C LYS A 136 -20.13 11.18 -10.87
N GLY A 137 -19.08 11.74 -11.47
CA GLY A 137 -18.75 13.16 -11.38
C GLY A 137 -17.94 13.57 -10.14
N ARG A 138 -17.76 12.72 -9.13
CA ARG A 138 -17.00 13.01 -7.91
C ARG A 138 -15.61 12.40 -7.99
N TYR A 139 -14.61 13.14 -7.58
CA TYR A 139 -13.24 12.63 -7.46
C TYR A 139 -13.13 11.63 -6.31
N LEU A 140 -12.28 10.63 -6.51
CA LEU A 140 -11.92 9.61 -5.51
C LEU A 140 -10.52 9.89 -5.01
N TRP A 141 -10.37 9.93 -3.69
CA TRP A 141 -9.13 10.28 -3.00
C TRP A 141 -8.68 9.10 -2.15
N LEU A 142 -7.44 8.72 -2.30
CA LEU A 142 -6.78 7.80 -1.39
C LEU A 142 -6.03 8.62 -0.36
N ASN A 143 -6.51 8.63 0.87
CA ASN A 143 -5.89 9.34 1.98
C ASN A 143 -5.00 8.39 2.78
N GLY A 144 -3.94 8.93 3.36
CA GLY A 144 -2.98 8.17 4.18
C GLY A 144 -1.73 7.74 3.39
N THR A 145 -1.03 6.75 3.91
CA THR A 145 0.33 6.37 3.48
C THR A 145 0.39 5.13 2.59
N GLN A 146 -0.73 4.71 2.00
CA GLN A 146 -0.77 3.52 1.15
C GLN A 146 -0.06 3.76 -0.19
N HIS A 147 0.63 2.71 -0.66
CA HIS A 147 1.22 2.70 -1.99
C HIS A 147 0.18 2.44 -3.08
N VAL A 148 0.34 3.09 -4.23
CA VAL A 148 -0.51 2.88 -5.41
C VAL A 148 0.35 2.28 -6.52
N LEU A 149 -0.01 1.09 -6.99
CA LEU A 149 0.58 0.46 -8.18
C LEU A 149 -0.40 0.54 -9.34
N MET A 150 0.02 1.18 -10.43
CA MET A 150 -0.74 1.22 -11.67
C MET A 150 -0.02 0.45 -12.77
N VAL A 151 -0.65 -0.62 -13.26
CA VAL A 151 -0.14 -1.44 -14.36
C VAL A 151 -1.04 -1.26 -15.56
N ALA A 152 -0.47 -0.76 -16.66
CA ALA A 152 -1.21 -0.57 -17.91
C ALA A 152 -0.24 -0.51 -19.10
N PRO A 153 -0.68 -0.86 -20.33
CA PRO A 153 0.16 -0.82 -21.52
C PRO A 153 0.67 0.60 -21.84
N THR A 154 1.63 0.69 -22.73
CA THR A 154 2.07 1.98 -23.28
C THR A 154 0.90 2.65 -24.01
N ARG A 155 0.86 3.98 -24.02
CA ARG A 155 -0.21 4.82 -24.65
C ARG A 155 -1.61 4.64 -24.05
N SER A 156 -1.76 3.95 -22.92
CA SER A 156 -3.05 3.81 -22.21
C SER A 156 -3.47 5.05 -21.40
N GLY A 157 -2.69 6.12 -21.44
CA GLY A 157 -2.99 7.35 -20.72
C GLY A 157 -2.57 7.35 -19.25
N LYS A 158 -1.66 6.47 -18.80
CA LYS A 158 -1.17 6.45 -17.40
C LYS A 158 -0.76 7.82 -16.88
N SER A 159 0.10 8.51 -17.63
CA SER A 159 0.59 9.83 -17.24
C SER A 159 -0.51 10.88 -17.22
N SER A 160 -1.32 10.96 -18.28
CA SER A 160 -2.39 11.98 -18.42
C SER A 160 -3.58 11.76 -17.48
N SER A 161 -3.91 10.50 -17.15
CA SER A 161 -5.09 10.19 -16.34
C SER A 161 -4.79 10.10 -14.84
N VAL A 162 -3.54 9.83 -14.44
CA VAL A 162 -3.17 9.67 -13.02
C VAL A 162 -2.02 10.57 -12.63
N ALA A 163 -0.83 10.46 -13.26
CA ALA A 163 0.35 11.17 -12.79
C ALA A 163 0.17 12.71 -12.85
N VAL A 164 -0.29 13.25 -13.99
CA VAL A 164 -0.55 14.69 -14.14
C VAL A 164 -1.63 15.19 -13.18
N PRO A 165 -2.84 14.57 -13.08
CA PRO A 165 -3.84 14.99 -12.11
C PRO A 165 -3.37 14.90 -10.65
N VAL A 166 -2.60 13.88 -10.30
CA VAL A 166 -2.01 13.77 -8.95
C VAL A 166 -1.06 14.93 -8.70
N LEU A 167 -0.11 15.20 -9.61
CA LEU A 167 0.85 16.30 -9.44
C LEU A 167 0.18 17.69 -9.40
N LEU A 168 -0.93 17.88 -10.09
CA LEU A 168 -1.70 19.13 -10.06
C LEU A 168 -2.56 19.29 -8.79
N THR A 169 -2.83 18.20 -8.07
CA THR A 169 -3.75 18.25 -6.91
C THR A 169 -3.08 17.93 -5.58
N TYR A 170 -1.92 17.27 -5.59
CA TYR A 170 -1.19 16.91 -4.37
C TYR A 170 -0.44 18.11 -3.80
N GLU A 171 -0.73 18.47 -2.56
CA GLU A 171 -0.19 19.67 -1.91
C GLU A 171 1.15 19.43 -1.20
N GLY A 172 1.46 18.18 -0.90
CA GLY A 172 2.70 17.81 -0.21
C GLY A 172 3.92 17.80 -1.14
N SER A 173 5.09 17.55 -0.53
CA SER A 173 6.34 17.34 -1.27
C SER A 173 6.27 16.07 -2.11
N ALA A 174 6.82 16.12 -3.31
CA ALA A 174 6.82 14.99 -4.23
C ALA A 174 8.20 14.83 -4.88
N VAL A 175 8.68 13.58 -4.97
CA VAL A 175 9.84 13.21 -5.78
C VAL A 175 9.31 12.47 -7.01
N VAL A 176 9.69 12.95 -8.20
CA VAL A 176 9.15 12.46 -9.48
C VAL A 176 10.29 12.01 -10.38
N LEU A 177 10.27 10.74 -10.79
CA LEU A 177 11.14 10.25 -11.84
C LEU A 177 10.48 10.50 -13.21
N ASP A 178 10.99 11.49 -13.93
CA ASP A 178 10.44 11.93 -15.23
C ASP A 178 11.47 11.79 -16.35
N VAL A 179 11.56 10.59 -16.92
CA VAL A 179 12.58 10.24 -17.94
C VAL A 179 12.47 11.12 -19.20
N LYS A 180 11.28 11.63 -19.51
CA LYS A 180 11.01 12.40 -20.73
C LYS A 180 10.86 13.91 -20.50
N GLY A 181 10.79 14.35 -19.25
CA GLY A 181 10.49 15.73 -18.90
C GLY A 181 9.03 16.16 -19.15
N GLU A 182 8.14 15.23 -19.55
CA GLU A 182 6.74 15.52 -19.85
C GLU A 182 5.98 15.97 -18.60
N LEU A 183 6.18 15.31 -17.47
CA LEU A 183 5.50 15.64 -16.20
C LEU A 183 5.96 17.00 -15.68
N HIS A 184 7.26 17.26 -15.73
CA HIS A 184 7.82 18.56 -15.40
C HIS A 184 7.19 19.67 -16.23
N ASN A 185 7.21 19.54 -17.57
CA ASN A 185 6.68 20.56 -18.47
C ASN A 185 5.19 20.85 -18.25
N LEU A 186 4.38 19.83 -17.93
CA LEU A 186 2.94 19.97 -17.74
C LEU A 186 2.54 20.48 -16.34
N THR A 187 3.35 20.26 -15.32
CA THR A 187 2.89 20.47 -13.93
C THR A 187 3.73 21.45 -13.11
N SER A 188 5.01 21.62 -13.43
CA SER A 188 5.93 22.44 -12.62
C SER A 188 5.50 23.89 -12.51
N GLY A 189 5.09 24.51 -13.62
CA GLY A 189 4.63 25.89 -13.65
C GLY A 189 3.39 26.16 -12.77
N TYR A 190 2.46 25.20 -12.73
CA TYR A 190 1.30 25.29 -11.84
C TYR A 190 1.72 25.14 -10.36
N ARG A 191 2.54 24.14 -10.05
CA ARG A 191 3.03 23.90 -8.68
C ARG A 191 3.83 25.10 -8.16
N ALA A 192 4.67 25.71 -9.00
CA ALA A 192 5.39 26.94 -8.63
C ALA A 192 4.44 28.10 -8.30
N ARG A 193 3.37 28.30 -9.08
CA ARG A 193 2.33 29.30 -8.77
C ARG A 193 1.59 29.02 -7.47
N CYS A 194 1.51 27.75 -7.05
CA CYS A 194 0.95 27.35 -5.76
C CYS A 194 1.96 27.52 -4.59
N GLY A 195 3.14 28.15 -4.83
CA GLY A 195 4.15 28.42 -3.80
C GLY A 195 5.09 27.26 -3.52
N GLN A 196 5.13 26.22 -4.36
CA GLN A 196 6.02 25.08 -4.18
C GLN A 196 7.36 25.33 -4.88
N THR A 197 8.45 24.98 -4.22
CA THR A 197 9.78 25.02 -4.81
C THR A 197 9.96 23.86 -5.78
N ILE A 198 10.36 24.17 -7.01
CA ILE A 198 10.61 23.16 -8.04
C ILE A 198 12.11 22.95 -8.16
N VAL A 199 12.55 21.72 -7.88
CA VAL A 199 13.93 21.28 -8.02
C VAL A 199 14.00 20.30 -9.18
N VAL A 200 14.87 20.55 -10.15
CA VAL A 200 15.08 19.66 -11.30
C VAL A 200 16.51 19.18 -11.25
N TRP A 201 16.68 17.87 -11.14
CA TRP A 201 17.99 17.23 -11.30
C TRP A 201 18.03 16.46 -12.61
N ALA A 202 18.82 16.95 -13.55
CA ALA A 202 18.97 16.39 -14.88
C ALA A 202 20.46 16.07 -15.12
N PRO A 203 20.95 14.94 -14.61
CA PRO A 203 22.38 14.64 -14.53
C PRO A 203 23.08 14.46 -15.90
N TYR A 204 22.30 14.22 -16.95
CA TYR A 204 22.81 14.07 -18.32
C TYR A 204 22.42 15.21 -19.26
N ASP A 205 21.90 16.33 -18.70
CA ASP A 205 21.61 17.52 -19.51
C ASP A 205 22.90 18.28 -19.80
N GLU A 206 23.39 18.22 -21.03
CA GLU A 206 24.61 18.91 -21.49
C GLU A 206 24.51 20.44 -21.33
N GLN A 207 23.32 21.00 -21.27
CA GLN A 207 23.09 22.43 -21.05
C GLN A 207 23.11 22.84 -19.58
N ALA A 208 23.30 21.85 -18.67
CA ALA A 208 23.35 22.05 -17.20
C ALA A 208 22.21 22.90 -16.64
N ARG A 209 20.99 22.78 -17.20
CA ARG A 209 19.80 23.53 -16.76
C ARG A 209 19.24 23.03 -15.44
N GLY A 210 19.66 21.86 -14.99
CA GLY A 210 19.26 21.26 -13.74
C GLY A 210 20.06 21.83 -12.54
N GLN A 211 19.54 21.59 -11.35
CA GLN A 211 20.27 21.85 -10.11
C GLN A 211 21.27 20.74 -9.84
N ARG A 212 22.35 21.06 -9.18
CA ARG A 212 23.35 20.08 -8.75
C ARG A 212 22.85 19.34 -7.52
N PHE A 213 23.16 18.06 -7.45
CA PHE A 213 22.85 17.22 -6.30
C PHE A 213 24.04 16.34 -5.95
N ASN A 214 24.78 16.72 -4.93
CA ASN A 214 25.81 15.88 -4.34
C ASN A 214 25.25 15.24 -3.06
N PRO A 215 25.15 13.90 -2.98
CA PRO A 215 24.60 13.20 -1.81
C PRO A 215 25.40 13.49 -0.52
N PHE A 216 26.63 13.92 -0.64
CA PHE A 216 27.49 14.27 0.50
C PHE A 216 27.25 15.66 1.07
N THR A 217 26.58 16.56 0.33
CA THR A 217 26.38 17.95 0.79
C THR A 217 25.63 18.04 2.12
N ALA A 218 24.62 17.19 2.31
CA ALA A 218 23.86 17.14 3.56
C ALA A 218 24.72 16.75 4.77
N MET A 219 25.85 16.09 4.55
CA MET A 219 26.75 15.62 5.60
C MET A 219 27.81 16.64 6.03
N ALA A 220 27.92 17.78 5.33
CA ALA A 220 28.97 18.78 5.54
C ALA A 220 29.05 19.30 6.98
N GLY A 221 27.93 19.39 7.69
CA GLY A 221 27.85 19.85 9.07
C GLY A 221 27.51 18.75 10.10
N MET A 222 27.45 17.51 9.69
CA MET A 222 27.07 16.42 10.59
C MET A 222 28.22 16.00 11.52
N PRO A 223 27.93 15.62 12.78
CA PRO A 223 28.89 14.95 13.64
C PRO A 223 29.41 13.67 13.01
N GLN A 224 30.68 13.31 13.27
CA GLN A 224 31.34 12.15 12.65
C GLN A 224 30.55 10.85 12.77
N GLY A 225 29.94 10.55 13.94
CA GLY A 225 29.16 9.33 14.12
C GLY A 225 27.91 9.25 13.23
N GLN A 226 27.20 10.36 13.04
CA GLN A 226 26.06 10.41 12.13
C GLN A 226 26.50 10.30 10.67
N ARG A 227 27.60 10.96 10.33
CA ARG A 227 28.18 10.89 8.98
C ARG A 227 28.56 9.46 8.59
N VAL A 228 29.15 8.69 9.50
CA VAL A 228 29.47 7.27 9.25
C VAL A 228 28.20 6.46 8.97
N ALA A 229 27.12 6.67 9.72
CA ALA A 229 25.85 5.96 9.48
C ALA A 229 25.23 6.29 8.11
N GLU A 230 25.29 7.57 7.70
CA GLU A 230 24.83 8.00 6.36
C GLU A 230 25.70 7.40 5.26
N LEU A 231 27.02 7.37 5.42
CA LEU A 231 27.92 6.72 4.47
C LEU A 231 27.66 5.22 4.33
N GLN A 232 27.33 4.53 5.42
CA GLN A 232 26.93 3.13 5.38
C GLN A 232 25.60 2.94 4.62
N THR A 233 24.67 3.87 4.79
CA THR A 233 23.38 3.87 4.05
C THR A 233 23.61 4.05 2.55
N ILE A 234 24.43 5.02 2.15
CA ILE A 234 24.83 5.22 0.74
C ILE A 234 25.54 3.98 0.20
N ALA A 235 26.47 3.40 0.99
CA ALA A 235 27.16 2.17 0.60
C ALA A 235 26.20 1.02 0.35
N ALA A 236 25.17 0.86 1.19
CA ALA A 236 24.16 -0.19 1.00
C ALA A 236 23.33 -0.01 -0.28
N ILE A 237 23.08 1.24 -0.69
CA ILE A 237 22.40 1.58 -1.94
C ILE A 237 23.27 1.31 -3.16
N LEU A 238 24.55 1.71 -3.11
CA LEU A 238 25.49 1.57 -4.23
C LEU A 238 25.95 0.12 -4.44
N TYR A 239 26.07 -0.66 -3.35
CA TYR A 239 26.52 -2.05 -3.34
C TYR A 239 25.41 -2.97 -2.82
N PRO A 240 24.32 -3.20 -3.56
CA PRO A 240 23.22 -4.05 -3.11
C PRO A 240 23.66 -5.54 -3.10
N GLU A 241 23.13 -6.30 -2.14
CA GLU A 241 23.28 -7.75 -2.13
C GLU A 241 22.52 -8.36 -3.31
N ARG A 242 23.16 -9.33 -3.99
CA ARG A 242 22.56 -10.07 -5.10
C ARG A 242 22.23 -11.48 -4.65
N PRO A 243 21.06 -12.02 -4.99
CA PRO A 243 20.75 -13.42 -4.71
C PRO A 243 21.81 -14.35 -5.31
N GLY A 244 22.41 -15.21 -4.46
CA GLY A 244 23.46 -16.14 -4.87
C GLY A 244 24.88 -15.54 -4.99
N GLY A 245 25.06 -14.26 -4.70
CA GLY A 245 26.38 -13.63 -4.62
C GLY A 245 27.07 -13.91 -3.29
N ASP A 246 28.41 -13.89 -3.27
CA ASP A 246 29.19 -14.01 -2.04
C ASP A 246 29.11 -12.68 -1.25
N PRO A 247 28.54 -12.69 -0.01
CA PRO A 247 28.40 -11.49 0.82
C PRO A 247 29.75 -10.84 1.17
N PHE A 248 30.85 -11.60 1.17
CA PHE A 248 32.20 -11.11 1.48
C PHE A 248 32.56 -9.90 0.61
N TRP A 249 32.44 -10.00 -0.71
CA TRP A 249 32.85 -8.95 -1.63
C TRP A 249 31.98 -7.68 -1.48
N VAL A 250 30.68 -7.86 -1.28
CA VAL A 250 29.76 -6.73 -1.07
C VAL A 250 30.09 -6.00 0.23
N ASN A 251 30.33 -6.74 1.32
CA ASN A 251 30.65 -6.15 2.61
C ASN A 251 32.03 -5.46 2.60
N GLN A 252 33.02 -6.06 1.93
CA GLN A 252 34.33 -5.42 1.76
C GLN A 252 34.23 -4.13 0.93
N ALA A 253 33.45 -4.13 -0.15
CA ALA A 253 33.24 -2.94 -0.96
C ALA A 253 32.54 -1.82 -0.15
N ARG A 254 31.50 -2.16 0.63
CA ARG A 254 30.81 -1.20 1.52
C ARG A 254 31.76 -0.61 2.57
N THR A 255 32.57 -1.46 3.20
CA THR A 255 33.56 -1.04 4.20
C THR A 255 34.61 -0.12 3.58
N ALA A 256 35.17 -0.50 2.43
CA ALA A 256 36.16 0.30 1.74
C ALA A 256 35.58 1.65 1.26
N PHE A 257 34.37 1.66 0.71
CA PHE A 257 33.66 2.90 0.35
C PHE A 257 33.53 3.84 1.55
N ALA A 258 32.99 3.32 2.68
CA ALA A 258 32.79 4.12 3.88
C ALA A 258 34.10 4.66 4.47
N ALA A 259 35.18 3.86 4.46
CA ALA A 259 36.49 4.27 4.95
C ALA A 259 37.09 5.40 4.06
N LEU A 260 37.08 5.24 2.74
CA LEU A 260 37.58 6.24 1.81
C LEU A 260 36.76 7.54 1.83
N ALA A 261 35.44 7.42 1.91
CA ALA A 261 34.57 8.58 2.05
C ALA A 261 34.79 9.31 3.40
N SER A 262 34.98 8.58 4.50
CA SER A 262 35.32 9.16 5.81
C SER A 262 36.65 9.92 5.75
N LEU A 263 37.66 9.37 5.10
CA LEU A 263 38.94 10.04 4.86
C LEU A 263 38.75 11.37 4.12
N MET A 264 37.91 11.37 3.07
CA MET A 264 37.63 12.60 2.32
C MET A 264 36.99 13.69 3.21
N PHE A 265 36.06 13.30 4.08
CA PHE A 265 35.42 14.20 5.02
C PHE A 265 36.40 14.72 6.08
N GLU A 266 37.28 13.89 6.59
CA GLU A 266 38.31 14.31 7.56
C GLU A 266 39.30 15.27 6.92
N ASN A 267 39.70 15.05 5.68
CA ASN A 267 40.49 16.00 4.90
C ASN A 267 39.75 17.33 4.69
N TRP A 268 38.46 17.28 4.36
CA TRP A 268 37.62 18.47 4.22
C TRP A 268 37.50 19.23 5.53
N ASP A 269 37.26 18.56 6.65
CA ASP A 269 37.15 19.18 7.97
C ASP A 269 38.47 19.87 8.36
N ALA A 270 39.62 19.23 8.08
CA ALA A 270 40.92 19.82 8.31
C ALA A 270 41.17 21.05 7.43
N LEU A 271 40.75 21.06 6.17
CA LEU A 271 40.82 22.21 5.28
C LEU A 271 39.91 23.34 5.76
N ARG A 272 38.71 23.04 6.18
CA ARG A 272 37.72 24.00 6.68
C ARG A 272 38.16 24.65 8.00
N GLN A 273 38.83 23.91 8.87
CA GLN A 273 39.41 24.48 10.08
C GLN A 273 40.47 25.58 9.77
N ARG A 274 41.23 25.39 8.68
CA ARG A 274 42.22 26.35 8.21
C ARG A 274 41.60 27.50 7.42
N ASN A 275 40.49 27.26 6.75
CA ASN A 275 39.78 28.25 5.97
C ASN A 275 38.24 28.12 6.17
N PRO A 276 37.67 28.80 7.19
CA PRO A 276 36.25 28.68 7.55
C PRO A 276 35.28 29.20 6.49
N THR A 277 35.75 29.97 5.51
CA THR A 277 34.89 30.51 4.43
C THR A 277 34.64 29.53 3.30
N LEU A 278 35.24 28.33 3.32
CA LEU A 278 35.01 27.31 2.29
C LEU A 278 33.56 26.86 2.27
N ASN A 279 32.94 26.95 1.09
CA ASN A 279 31.57 26.50 0.84
C ASN A 279 31.57 25.10 0.22
N PRO A 280 30.84 24.12 0.79
CA PRO A 280 30.73 22.78 0.23
C PRO A 280 30.24 22.75 -1.22
N ASN A 281 29.35 23.67 -1.59
CA ASN A 281 28.74 23.71 -2.92
C ASN A 281 29.64 24.27 -4.01
N GLU A 282 30.72 24.99 -3.63
CA GLU A 282 31.60 25.72 -4.53
C GLU A 282 33.03 25.18 -4.52
N SER A 283 33.40 24.45 -3.48
CA SER A 283 34.75 23.96 -3.31
C SER A 283 35.01 22.64 -4.04
N VAL A 284 35.96 22.67 -4.95
CA VAL A 284 36.47 21.44 -5.58
C VAL A 284 37.02 20.43 -4.57
N ALA A 285 37.43 20.89 -3.36
CA ALA A 285 37.92 20.00 -2.31
C ALA A 285 36.83 19.27 -1.53
N PHE A 286 35.54 19.63 -1.70
CA PHE A 286 34.45 18.93 -1.02
C PHE A 286 34.30 17.51 -1.54
N PRO A 287 33.96 16.54 -0.67
CA PRO A 287 33.73 15.15 -1.07
C PRO A 287 32.68 15.01 -2.19
N SER A 288 32.98 14.22 -3.20
CA SER A 288 32.08 13.82 -4.28
C SER A 288 32.32 12.36 -4.70
N LEU A 289 31.35 11.77 -5.39
CA LEU A 289 31.47 10.38 -5.88
C LEU A 289 32.55 10.25 -6.94
N GLU A 290 32.73 11.26 -7.78
CA GLU A 290 33.87 11.33 -8.73
C GLU A 290 35.22 11.31 -7.99
N ARG A 291 35.39 12.17 -7.00
CA ARG A 291 36.62 12.23 -6.21
C ARG A 291 36.89 10.95 -5.44
N LEU A 292 35.84 10.29 -4.95
CA LEU A 292 35.98 9.00 -4.29
C LEU A 292 36.49 7.94 -5.28
N TYR A 293 36.00 7.96 -6.53
CA TYR A 293 36.58 7.10 -7.57
C TYR A 293 38.07 7.41 -7.78
N LEU A 294 38.44 8.68 -7.90
CA LEU A 294 39.85 9.09 -8.10
C LEU A 294 40.75 8.64 -6.92
N LEU A 295 40.25 8.66 -5.69
CA LEU A 295 41.00 8.12 -4.55
C LEU A 295 41.28 6.63 -4.68
N THR A 296 40.38 5.86 -5.27
CA THR A 296 40.57 4.41 -5.49
C THR A 296 41.67 4.10 -6.49
N THR A 297 42.16 5.09 -7.26
CA THR A 297 43.33 4.92 -8.17
C THR A 297 44.66 5.11 -7.44
N GLY A 298 44.64 5.50 -6.17
CA GLY A 298 45.83 5.70 -5.36
C GLY A 298 46.68 6.91 -5.82
N ALA A 299 46.03 7.96 -6.34
CA ALA A 299 46.71 9.17 -6.83
C ALA A 299 47.85 8.90 -7.81
N GLY A 300 47.76 7.82 -8.59
CA GLY A 300 48.80 7.42 -9.56
C GLY A 300 49.96 6.60 -9.00
N GLN A 301 50.03 6.37 -7.69
CA GLN A 301 51.10 5.58 -7.04
C GLN A 301 50.74 4.12 -6.78
N GLY A 302 49.47 3.76 -6.98
CA GLY A 302 48.91 2.51 -6.54
C GLY A 302 48.24 2.62 -5.15
N VAL A 303 47.09 1.95 -5.04
CA VAL A 303 46.19 2.12 -3.86
C VAL A 303 46.86 1.77 -2.54
N ARG A 304 47.58 0.67 -2.46
CA ARG A 304 48.25 0.23 -1.22
C ARG A 304 49.22 1.27 -0.71
N ARG A 305 50.11 1.75 -1.56
CA ARG A 305 51.11 2.76 -1.19
C ARG A 305 50.45 4.07 -0.74
N TYR A 306 49.45 4.52 -1.46
CA TYR A 306 48.69 5.69 -1.09
C TYR A 306 48.04 5.55 0.30
N LEU A 307 47.39 4.39 0.57
CA LEU A 307 46.77 4.13 1.88
C LEU A 307 47.81 4.03 3.01
N GLN A 308 48.98 3.49 2.75
CA GLN A 308 50.08 3.47 3.73
C GLN A 308 50.56 4.91 4.07
N GLU A 309 50.77 5.76 3.09
CA GLU A 309 51.12 7.18 3.31
C GLU A 309 50.04 7.91 4.10
N VAL A 310 48.75 7.65 3.82
CA VAL A 310 47.63 8.21 4.61
C VAL A 310 47.67 7.74 6.07
N LEU A 311 47.99 6.45 6.30
CA LEU A 311 48.10 5.88 7.64
C LEU A 311 49.29 6.47 8.46
N GLU A 312 50.40 6.85 7.80
CA GLU A 312 51.52 7.55 8.42
C GLU A 312 51.23 9.03 8.73
N GLY A 313 50.25 9.59 8.00
CA GLY A 313 49.81 10.98 8.21
C GLY A 313 48.94 11.14 9.48
N THR A 314 48.61 12.41 9.80
CA THR A 314 47.88 12.77 11.02
C THR A 314 46.39 13.09 10.80
N VAL A 315 45.91 13.10 9.55
CA VAL A 315 44.57 13.59 9.22
C VAL A 315 43.50 12.51 9.50
N ALA A 316 43.83 11.24 9.24
CA ALA A 316 42.88 10.13 9.44
C ALA A 316 42.58 9.92 10.93
N GLY A 317 41.32 9.97 11.32
CA GLY A 317 40.83 9.67 12.65
C GLY A 317 40.98 8.19 13.01
N PRO A 318 40.86 7.82 14.31
CA PRO A 318 41.13 6.45 14.78
C PRO A 318 40.27 5.39 14.05
N ALA A 319 38.98 5.64 13.84
CA ALA A 319 38.08 4.70 13.18
C ALA A 319 38.41 4.53 11.70
N THR A 320 38.65 5.64 10.98
CA THR A 320 39.07 5.63 9.57
C THR A 320 40.40 4.93 9.41
N ARG A 321 41.35 5.22 10.31
CA ARG A 321 42.67 4.56 10.33
C ARG A 321 42.57 3.05 10.53
N ALA A 322 41.73 2.60 11.45
CA ALA A 322 41.50 1.17 11.66
C ALA A 322 40.90 0.48 10.42
N ALA A 323 39.90 1.12 9.79
CA ALA A 323 39.27 0.60 8.57
C ALA A 323 40.24 0.57 7.37
N LEU A 324 41.01 1.63 7.15
CA LEU A 324 42.03 1.69 6.10
C LEU A 324 43.18 0.69 6.37
N GLY A 325 43.59 0.53 7.64
CA GLY A 325 44.58 -0.46 8.05
C GLY A 325 44.16 -1.89 7.73
N SER A 326 42.88 -2.22 7.95
CA SER A 326 42.33 -3.53 7.57
C SER A 326 42.37 -3.76 6.06
N LEU A 327 42.15 -2.74 5.23
CA LEU A 327 42.28 -2.83 3.77
C LEU A 327 43.73 -3.04 3.34
N VAL A 328 44.66 -2.30 3.91
CA VAL A 328 46.11 -2.45 3.63
C VAL A 328 46.61 -3.83 4.06
N GLY A 329 46.04 -4.43 5.09
CA GLY A 329 46.36 -5.79 5.55
C GLY A 329 45.89 -6.92 4.63
N LEU A 330 45.02 -6.65 3.64
CA LEU A 330 44.59 -7.66 2.67
C LEU A 330 45.73 -8.07 1.72
N PRO A 331 45.75 -9.32 1.21
CA PRO A 331 46.63 -9.70 0.09
C PRO A 331 46.42 -8.79 -1.13
N ASP A 332 47.46 -8.62 -1.97
CA ASP A 332 47.43 -7.68 -3.11
C ASP A 332 46.28 -7.98 -4.08
N ASP A 333 46.05 -9.23 -4.46
CA ASP A 333 44.97 -9.63 -5.36
C ASP A 333 43.58 -9.39 -4.71
N THR A 334 43.47 -9.59 -3.40
CA THR A 334 42.22 -9.34 -2.68
C THR A 334 41.92 -7.87 -2.58
N LEU A 335 42.93 -7.05 -2.22
CA LEU A 335 42.78 -5.60 -2.20
C LEU A 335 42.39 -5.05 -3.57
N ALA A 336 43.07 -5.49 -4.63
CA ALA A 336 42.75 -5.08 -6.01
C ALA A 336 41.31 -5.43 -6.38
N SER A 337 40.83 -6.62 -6.03
CA SER A 337 39.47 -7.06 -6.29
C SER A 337 38.43 -6.28 -5.48
N VAL A 338 38.71 -5.94 -4.22
CA VAL A 338 37.85 -5.08 -3.39
C VAL A 338 37.76 -3.68 -4.00
N ILE A 339 38.90 -3.08 -4.36
CA ILE A 339 38.94 -1.76 -5.00
C ILE A 339 38.20 -1.75 -6.32
N ALA A 340 38.39 -2.75 -7.18
CA ALA A 340 37.63 -2.89 -8.41
C ALA A 340 36.11 -2.96 -8.13
N SER A 341 35.69 -3.68 -7.09
CA SER A 341 34.29 -3.73 -6.66
C SER A 341 33.75 -2.37 -6.22
N VAL A 342 34.58 -1.56 -5.54
CA VAL A 342 34.23 -0.17 -5.16
C VAL A 342 34.07 0.71 -6.40
N GLN A 343 34.93 0.54 -7.40
CA GLN A 343 34.94 1.35 -8.62
C GLN A 343 33.71 1.16 -9.51
N VAL A 344 33.15 -0.05 -9.57
CA VAL A 344 32.06 -0.40 -10.50
C VAL A 344 30.90 0.59 -10.49
N PRO A 345 30.22 0.90 -9.36
CA PRO A 345 29.11 1.86 -9.35
C PRO A 345 29.59 3.32 -9.46
N LEU A 346 30.86 3.60 -9.17
CA LEU A 346 31.40 4.96 -9.19
C LEU A 346 31.91 5.39 -10.58
N GLN A 347 32.22 4.44 -11.47
CA GLN A 347 32.80 4.70 -12.77
C GLN A 347 31.95 5.66 -13.63
N GLN A 348 30.63 5.62 -13.48
CA GLN A 348 29.74 6.53 -14.21
C GLN A 348 30.00 8.00 -13.89
N PHE A 349 30.48 8.31 -12.68
CA PHE A 349 30.76 9.69 -12.25
C PHE A 349 32.03 10.28 -12.85
N LEU A 350 32.79 9.51 -13.63
CA LEU A 350 33.86 10.02 -14.50
C LEU A 350 33.31 10.73 -15.74
N ASN A 351 32.04 10.58 -16.08
CA ASN A 351 31.42 11.36 -17.14
C ASN A 351 31.37 12.85 -16.71
N PRO A 352 31.98 13.76 -17.48
CA PRO A 352 32.07 15.17 -17.07
C PRO A 352 30.71 15.83 -16.83
N THR A 353 29.67 15.46 -17.61
CA THR A 353 28.32 15.99 -17.45
C THR A 353 27.73 15.55 -16.12
N LEU A 354 27.86 14.28 -15.77
CA LEU A 354 27.36 13.73 -14.50
C LEU A 354 28.18 14.28 -13.31
N ALA A 355 29.50 14.36 -13.45
CA ALA A 355 30.36 14.94 -12.42
C ALA A 355 30.01 16.41 -12.14
N ALA A 356 29.72 17.20 -13.17
CA ALA A 356 29.28 18.58 -13.03
C ALA A 356 27.88 18.72 -12.38
N ALA A 357 27.04 17.69 -12.45
CA ALA A 357 25.70 17.65 -11.85
C ALA A 357 25.71 17.10 -10.41
N THR A 358 26.82 16.57 -9.95
CA THR A 358 27.03 16.01 -8.60
C THR A 358 28.20 16.71 -7.90
#